data_4f803863a78ff9508c6c022dc3a0d499
#
_entry.id   4f803863a78ff9508c6c022dc3a0d499
#
_cell.length_a   1.000
_cell.length_b   1.000
_cell.length_c   1.000
_cell.angle_alpha   90.00
_cell.angle_beta   90.00
_cell.angle_gamma   90.00
#
_symmetry.space_group_name_H-M   'P 1'
#
loop_
_entity.id
_entity.type
_entity.pdbx_description
1 polymer ?
#
loop_
_entity_poly.entity_id
_entity_poly.type
_entity_poly.pdbx_seq_one_letter_code
_entity_poly.pdbx_strand_id
1 'polypeptide(L)'
;MTIDRRRFASLIAGGIAAAASPVRPLAAKARRVGEIVDGDDLPAREASWYRKLEEHRVECELCPQACTVADAERGTCGVRENRGGTYVTLVHSLACSVHADPIEKKPLFHVLPGELALSYATAGCNVECKFCQNWEISQFRPEQVRSAYLPPEALVDAAKRSGARLTAATYSEPVVFWEYVRDSARAARKAGLAPTVVSNGYIQAKPLKEVLPLLKAVKIDLKSFSEEFYRDQIRAKLKPVLESLEIIRASGVWLEIVVLLIPTLNDSETEVRNLARWVKTNLGADVPVHFTRFHPTYRLTNLPPTPVPTLERSWKIARAEGLNYVYLGNLPGHPAENTLCPGCGGVLIRRLGFTVVENRLSGGVCADCKREIPGVWR
;
A
#
# COMPACT_ATOMS: atom_id res chain seq x y z
N MET A 1 19.91 -43.63 59.76
CA MET A 1 20.80 -42.55 59.37
C MET A 1 19.97 -41.31 59.20
N THR A 2 19.87 -40.49 60.21
CA THR A 2 19.07 -39.26 60.26
C THR A 2 19.92 -38.13 59.75
N ILE A 3 19.47 -37.49 58.63
CA ILE A 3 20.13 -36.32 58.03
C ILE A 3 19.72 -35.08 58.84
N ASP A 4 20.72 -34.41 59.41
CA ASP A 4 20.62 -33.22 60.25
C ASP A 4 20.07 -32.02 59.46
N ARG A 5 18.93 -31.51 59.90
CA ARG A 5 18.17 -30.37 59.29
C ARG A 5 18.87 -29.00 59.41
N ARG A 6 20.03 -28.92 60.06
CA ARG A 6 20.78 -27.66 60.31
C ARG A 6 21.82 -27.31 59.23
N ARG A 7 22.09 -28.19 58.24
CA ARG A 7 22.99 -27.90 57.08
C ARG A 7 22.34 -27.47 55.82
N PHE A 8 21.02 -27.33 55.80
CA PHE A 8 20.29 -26.89 54.60
C PHE A 8 19.96 -25.39 54.57
N ALA A 9 20.30 -24.63 55.60
CA ALA A 9 19.94 -23.21 55.73
C ALA A 9 21.05 -22.21 55.36
N SER A 10 22.23 -22.66 54.92
CA SER A 10 23.35 -21.77 54.58
C SER A 10 23.74 -21.69 53.10
N LEU A 11 22.89 -22.19 52.21
CA LEU A 11 23.14 -22.19 50.76
C LEU A 11 22.15 -21.34 49.92
N ILE A 12 21.28 -20.53 50.55
CA ILE A 12 20.35 -19.62 49.86
C ILE A 12 20.57 -18.18 50.34
N ALA A 13 21.80 -17.69 50.26
CA ALA A 13 22.11 -16.28 50.43
C ALA A 13 23.16 -15.83 49.41
N GLY A 14 23.00 -16.30 48.17
CA GLY A 14 23.66 -15.77 46.98
C GLY A 14 22.64 -15.03 46.16
N GLY A 15 22.47 -13.72 46.40
CA GLY A 15 21.65 -12.87 45.58
C GLY A 15 22.16 -12.90 44.13
N ILE A 16 21.41 -13.50 43.25
CA ILE A 16 21.58 -13.32 41.80
C ILE A 16 21.20 -11.87 41.52
N ALA A 17 22.16 -10.96 41.53
CA ALA A 17 22.03 -9.67 40.89
C ALA A 17 21.83 -9.97 39.41
N ALA A 18 20.57 -9.89 38.93
CA ALA A 18 20.28 -9.85 37.52
C ALA A 18 20.95 -8.59 36.98
N ALA A 19 22.12 -8.75 36.38
CA ALA A 19 22.77 -7.71 35.63
C ALA A 19 21.83 -7.41 34.44
N ALA A 20 21.05 -6.33 34.54
CA ALA A 20 20.39 -5.76 33.43
C ALA A 20 21.47 -5.38 32.40
N SER A 21 21.64 -6.21 31.38
CA SER A 21 22.51 -5.87 30.25
C SER A 21 22.04 -4.55 29.71
N PRO A 22 22.90 -3.53 29.61
CA PRO A 22 22.49 -2.27 29.03
C PRO A 22 22.02 -2.55 27.58
N VAL A 23 20.79 -2.16 27.28
CA VAL A 23 20.28 -2.16 25.90
C VAL A 23 21.27 -1.33 25.08
N ARG A 24 22.10 -2.01 24.29
CA ARG A 24 23.04 -1.33 23.38
C ARG A 24 22.20 -0.44 22.47
N PRO A 25 22.52 0.85 22.36
CA PRO A 25 21.83 1.71 21.37
C PRO A 25 21.97 1.03 19.99
N LEU A 26 20.89 0.99 19.25
CA LEU A 26 20.82 0.50 17.87
C LEU A 26 21.73 1.40 17.01
N ALA A 27 23.05 1.16 17.05
CA ALA A 27 23.99 1.82 16.16
C ALA A 27 23.71 1.28 14.75
N ALA A 28 23.04 2.10 13.94
CA ALA A 28 22.81 1.75 12.54
C ALA A 28 24.16 1.58 11.85
N LYS A 29 24.44 0.39 11.34
CA LYS A 29 25.62 0.13 10.49
C LYS A 29 25.57 1.07 9.29
N ALA A 30 26.64 1.81 9.02
CA ALA A 30 26.72 2.64 7.83
C ALA A 30 26.68 1.75 6.57
N ARG A 31 25.72 1.97 5.69
CA ARG A 31 25.53 1.20 4.46
C ARG A 31 25.78 2.08 3.23
N ARG A 32 26.27 1.46 2.15
CA ARG A 32 26.42 2.15 0.86
C ARG A 32 25.12 2.07 0.06
N VAL A 33 24.79 3.15 -0.65
CA VAL A 33 23.65 3.14 -1.58
C VAL A 33 23.83 2.04 -2.62
N GLY A 34 22.80 1.21 -2.82
CA GLY A 34 22.84 0.05 -3.69
C GLY A 34 23.48 -1.21 -3.08
N GLU A 35 23.98 -1.14 -1.84
CA GLU A 35 24.46 -2.32 -1.11
C GLU A 35 23.34 -3.36 -0.99
N ILE A 36 23.61 -4.58 -1.43
CA ILE A 36 22.68 -5.68 -1.28
C ILE A 36 22.65 -6.12 0.18
N VAL A 37 21.47 -6.22 0.70
CA VAL A 37 21.17 -6.68 2.06
C VAL A 37 20.31 -7.92 1.97
N ASP A 38 20.81 -9.00 2.52
CA ASP A 38 20.16 -10.30 2.59
C ASP A 38 20.45 -10.97 3.94
N GLY A 39 19.72 -12.04 4.23
CA GLY A 39 19.86 -12.78 5.46
C GLY A 39 19.58 -11.93 6.72
N ASP A 40 20.35 -12.16 7.76
CA ASP A 40 20.10 -11.61 9.09
C ASP A 40 20.68 -10.20 9.32
N ASP A 41 21.45 -9.64 8.39
CA ASP A 41 22.03 -8.29 8.50
C ASP A 41 21.02 -7.19 8.12
N LEU A 42 19.81 -7.24 8.68
CA LEU A 42 18.76 -6.26 8.42
C LEU A 42 18.97 -4.97 9.24
N PRO A 43 18.74 -3.79 8.66
CA PRO A 43 18.71 -2.55 9.42
C PRO A 43 17.55 -2.60 10.41
N ALA A 44 17.76 -2.06 11.60
CA ALA A 44 16.71 -1.87 12.57
C ALA A 44 16.58 -0.37 12.86
N ARG A 45 15.36 0.15 12.67
CA ARG A 45 15.03 1.53 13.03
C ARG A 45 13.79 1.52 13.91
N GLU A 46 13.77 2.32 14.97
CA GLU A 46 12.60 2.40 15.84
C GLU A 46 11.35 2.81 15.03
N ALA A 47 10.26 2.08 15.25
CA ALA A 47 8.97 2.31 14.63
C ALA A 47 8.28 3.52 15.24
N SER A 48 7.44 4.23 14.45
CA SER A 48 6.79 5.46 14.91
C SER A 48 5.42 5.23 15.56
N TRP A 49 4.72 4.18 15.21
CA TRP A 49 3.32 3.96 15.62
C TRP A 49 3.18 2.66 16.38
N TYR A 50 3.50 2.74 17.69
CA TYR A 50 3.31 1.65 18.65
C TYR A 50 3.24 2.22 20.07
N ARG A 51 2.73 1.43 21.00
CA ARG A 51 2.79 1.72 22.44
C ARG A 51 3.46 0.57 23.19
N LYS A 52 4.18 0.91 24.25
CA LYS A 52 4.80 -0.05 25.14
C LYS A 52 3.75 -0.62 26.09
N LEU A 53 3.85 -1.90 26.38
CA LEU A 53 3.05 -2.62 27.34
C LEU A 53 3.95 -3.19 28.45
N GLU A 54 3.35 -3.77 29.48
CA GLU A 54 4.08 -4.51 30.53
C GLU A 54 4.84 -5.71 29.94
N GLU A 55 5.82 -6.22 30.71
CA GLU A 55 6.64 -7.39 30.34
C GLU A 55 7.35 -7.24 29.00
N HIS A 56 7.86 -6.07 28.69
CA HIS A 56 8.53 -5.75 27.42
C HIS A 56 7.70 -6.04 26.17
N ARG A 57 6.38 -6.20 26.27
CA ARG A 57 5.49 -6.30 25.11
C ARG A 57 5.25 -4.94 24.47
N VAL A 58 4.87 -4.96 23.20
CA VAL A 58 4.44 -3.75 22.49
C VAL A 58 3.13 -4.01 21.74
N GLU A 59 2.34 -2.97 21.54
CA GLU A 59 1.18 -3.02 20.65
C GLU A 59 1.41 -2.12 19.45
N CYS A 60 1.25 -2.67 18.24
CA CYS A 60 1.38 -1.94 16.99
C CYS A 60 0.13 -1.12 16.70
N GLU A 61 0.28 0.19 16.48
CA GLU A 61 -0.80 1.13 16.16
C GLU A 61 -0.82 1.54 14.69
N LEU A 62 -0.09 0.82 13.82
CA LEU A 62 0.04 1.20 12.41
C LEU A 62 -1.14 0.74 11.56
N CYS A 63 -1.61 -0.48 11.74
CA CYS A 63 -2.71 -1.04 10.96
C CYS A 63 -3.74 -1.75 11.85
N PRO A 64 -4.96 -2.04 11.33
CA PRO A 64 -6.02 -2.65 12.12
C PRO A 64 -5.79 -4.10 12.57
N GLN A 65 -4.63 -4.72 12.23
CA GLN A 65 -4.21 -5.98 12.85
C GLN A 65 -3.90 -5.80 14.34
N ALA A 66 -3.49 -4.59 14.76
CA ALA A 66 -3.24 -4.22 16.16
C ALA A 66 -2.43 -5.28 16.92
N CYS A 67 -1.33 -5.75 16.33
CA CYS A 67 -0.54 -6.86 16.86
C CYS A 67 0.01 -6.53 18.24
N THR A 68 -0.28 -7.38 19.24
CA THR A 68 0.47 -7.42 20.51
C THR A 68 1.65 -8.35 20.31
N VAL A 69 2.87 -7.84 20.48
CA VAL A 69 4.12 -8.53 20.11
C VAL A 69 5.00 -8.67 21.35
N ALA A 70 5.33 -9.90 21.71
CA ALA A 70 6.26 -10.21 22.81
C ALA A 70 7.70 -9.89 22.40
N ASP A 71 8.62 -9.90 23.39
CA ASP A 71 10.04 -9.67 23.12
C ASP A 71 10.59 -10.71 22.13
N ALA A 72 11.46 -10.27 21.23
CA ALA A 72 12.05 -11.04 20.13
C ALA A 72 11.04 -11.58 19.09
N GLU A 73 9.73 -11.23 19.18
CA GLU A 73 8.72 -11.62 18.20
C GLU A 73 8.45 -10.53 17.17
N ARG A 74 7.69 -10.89 16.11
CA ARG A 74 7.28 -10.01 15.03
C ARG A 74 5.77 -9.92 14.88
N GLY A 75 5.29 -8.76 14.45
CA GLY A 75 3.91 -8.60 14.01
C GLY A 75 3.59 -9.42 12.76
N THR A 76 2.30 -9.58 12.46
CA THR A 76 1.77 -10.38 11.33
C THR A 76 2.43 -10.03 9.99
N CYS A 77 2.79 -8.76 9.74
CA CYS A 77 3.47 -8.34 8.52
C CYS A 77 4.89 -8.88 8.33
N GLY A 78 5.51 -9.46 9.38
CA GLY A 78 6.84 -10.05 9.36
C GLY A 78 8.03 -9.08 9.28
N VAL A 79 7.79 -7.77 9.15
CA VAL A 79 8.82 -6.74 8.91
C VAL A 79 9.01 -5.78 10.09
N ARG A 80 8.30 -6.02 11.19
CA ARG A 80 8.41 -5.26 12.45
C ARG A 80 8.62 -6.21 13.59
N GLU A 81 9.61 -5.91 14.44
CA GLU A 81 10.10 -6.79 15.51
C GLU A 81 10.16 -6.03 16.84
N ASN A 82 9.80 -6.69 17.92
CA ASN A 82 9.99 -6.15 19.25
C ASN A 82 11.38 -6.58 19.78
N ARG A 83 12.15 -5.62 20.26
CA ARG A 83 13.48 -5.83 20.87
C ARG A 83 13.52 -5.18 22.25
N GLY A 84 13.25 -5.97 23.27
CA GLY A 84 13.28 -5.52 24.67
C GLY A 84 12.27 -4.39 24.97
N GLY A 85 11.07 -4.42 24.39
CA GLY A 85 10.05 -3.37 24.53
C GLY A 85 10.25 -2.15 23.60
N THR A 86 11.21 -2.22 22.68
CA THR A 86 11.36 -1.25 21.56
C THR A 86 10.94 -1.90 20.26
N TYR A 87 9.88 -1.37 19.64
CA TYR A 87 9.41 -1.89 18.36
C TYR A 87 10.19 -1.27 17.22
N VAL A 88 10.72 -2.10 16.32
CA VAL A 88 11.57 -1.67 15.21
C VAL A 88 10.99 -2.09 13.87
N THR A 89 11.21 -1.29 12.83
CA THR A 89 11.04 -1.69 11.43
C THR A 89 12.36 -2.21 10.87
N LEU A 90 12.28 -3.32 10.14
CA LEU A 90 13.44 -4.01 9.54
C LEU A 90 13.63 -3.66 8.06
N VAL A 91 12.72 -2.87 7.48
CA VAL A 91 12.67 -2.63 6.02
C VAL A 91 12.81 -1.16 5.62
N HIS A 92 13.09 -0.26 6.59
CA HIS A 92 13.34 1.13 6.24
C HIS A 92 14.57 1.25 5.33
N SER A 93 14.40 1.89 4.16
CA SER A 93 15.45 2.02 3.13
C SER A 93 15.92 0.69 2.50
N LEU A 94 15.16 -0.40 2.63
CA LEU A 94 15.43 -1.67 1.96
C LEU A 94 14.47 -1.87 0.79
N ALA A 95 14.87 -1.46 -0.40
CA ALA A 95 14.07 -1.64 -1.59
C ALA A 95 14.32 -3.01 -2.24
N CYS A 96 13.30 -3.86 -2.29
CA CYS A 96 13.34 -5.15 -2.99
C CYS A 96 12.89 -5.06 -4.45
N SER A 97 12.23 -3.95 -4.82
CA SER A 97 11.81 -3.68 -6.20
C SER A 97 11.88 -2.19 -6.46
N VAL A 98 12.52 -1.79 -7.57
CA VAL A 98 12.63 -0.40 -8.02
C VAL A 98 12.52 -0.35 -9.54
N HIS A 99 11.51 0.33 -10.08
CA HIS A 99 11.27 0.46 -11.52
C HIS A 99 10.72 1.84 -11.88
N ALA A 100 11.15 2.39 -13.01
CA ALA A 100 10.50 3.55 -13.62
C ALA A 100 9.37 3.04 -14.53
N ASP A 101 8.14 3.29 -14.14
CA ASP A 101 6.93 2.85 -14.85
C ASP A 101 6.06 4.05 -15.24
N PRO A 102 5.29 3.98 -16.34
CA PRO A 102 4.21 4.91 -16.59
C PRO A 102 3.25 4.97 -15.41
N ILE A 103 2.74 6.17 -15.10
CA ILE A 103 1.78 6.35 -14.00
C ILE A 103 0.51 5.55 -14.21
N GLU A 104 0.12 5.30 -15.45
CA GLU A 104 -1.02 4.48 -15.83
C GLU A 104 -0.90 3.03 -15.33
N LYS A 105 0.32 2.51 -15.18
CA LYS A 105 0.55 1.17 -14.59
C LYS A 105 0.23 1.12 -13.09
N LYS A 106 0.05 2.27 -12.45
CA LYS A 106 -0.36 2.38 -11.03
C LYS A 106 -1.86 2.56 -10.85
N PRO A 107 -2.67 2.33 -11.84
CA PRO A 107 -3.98 2.90 -12.19
C PRO A 107 -4.27 4.24 -11.50
N LEU A 108 -3.46 5.25 -11.84
CA LEU A 108 -3.66 6.66 -11.49
C LEU A 108 -3.86 7.42 -12.81
N PHE A 109 -5.09 7.42 -13.31
CA PHE A 109 -5.42 7.93 -14.64
C PHE A 109 -5.68 9.45 -14.67
N HIS A 110 -5.95 10.03 -13.51
CA HIS A 110 -6.14 11.47 -13.34
C HIS A 110 -4.94 12.14 -12.64
N VAL A 111 -3.76 11.54 -12.71
CA VAL A 111 -2.54 12.07 -12.11
C VAL A 111 -1.43 12.12 -13.14
N LEU A 112 -1.08 13.33 -13.61
CA LEU A 112 0.05 13.55 -14.53
C LEU A 112 0.11 12.49 -15.66
N PRO A 113 -0.91 12.37 -16.52
CA PRO A 113 -1.01 11.31 -17.53
C PRO A 113 0.20 11.27 -18.46
N GLY A 114 0.74 10.08 -18.69
CA GLY A 114 1.92 9.85 -19.54
C GLY A 114 3.27 10.06 -18.83
N GLU A 115 3.28 10.54 -17.60
CA GLU A 115 4.52 10.75 -16.85
C GLU A 115 5.04 9.46 -16.19
N LEU A 116 6.36 9.43 -15.94
CA LEU A 116 7.00 8.31 -15.27
C LEU A 116 6.94 8.47 -13.75
N ALA A 117 6.70 7.35 -13.06
CA ALA A 117 6.83 7.22 -11.62
C ALA A 117 7.96 6.25 -11.27
N LEU A 118 8.92 6.67 -10.43
CA LEU A 118 9.83 5.73 -9.81
C LEU A 118 9.09 4.96 -8.73
N SER A 119 8.80 3.70 -9.01
CA SER A 119 8.07 2.78 -8.17
C SER A 119 9.03 2.02 -7.28
N TYR A 120 8.71 1.87 -6.00
CA TYR A 120 9.55 1.13 -5.05
C TYR A 120 8.72 0.33 -4.06
N ALA A 121 9.29 -0.78 -3.60
CA ALA A 121 8.71 -1.67 -2.60
C ALA A 121 9.77 -2.17 -1.62
N THR A 122 9.30 -2.54 -0.44
CA THR A 122 10.04 -3.39 0.51
C THR A 122 9.38 -4.75 0.63
N ALA A 123 9.99 -5.70 1.33
CA ALA A 123 9.32 -6.94 1.68
C ALA A 123 8.13 -6.72 2.63
N GLY A 124 7.15 -7.63 2.60
CA GLY A 124 6.07 -7.75 3.56
C GLY A 124 4.75 -7.09 3.18
N CYS A 125 3.67 -7.54 3.86
CA CYS A 125 2.30 -7.05 3.73
C CYS A 125 1.55 -7.30 5.03
N ASN A 126 0.55 -6.48 5.33
CA ASN A 126 -0.30 -6.61 6.51
C ASN A 126 -1.57 -7.44 6.26
N VAL A 127 -1.72 -8.02 5.07
CA VAL A 127 -2.84 -8.90 4.68
C VAL A 127 -2.34 -10.09 3.86
N GLU A 128 -3.17 -11.15 3.73
CA GLU A 128 -2.80 -12.42 3.09
C GLU A 128 -3.71 -12.74 1.90
N CYS A 129 -3.71 -11.88 0.87
CA CYS A 129 -4.53 -12.11 -0.32
C CYS A 129 -4.14 -13.41 -1.02
N LYS A 130 -5.09 -14.35 -1.20
CA LYS A 130 -4.86 -15.62 -1.90
C LYS A 130 -4.51 -15.44 -3.38
N PHE A 131 -4.84 -14.29 -3.95
CA PHE A 131 -4.64 -13.89 -5.35
C PHE A 131 -3.53 -12.85 -5.53
N CYS A 132 -2.56 -12.77 -4.62
CA CYS A 132 -1.51 -11.75 -4.66
C CYS A 132 -0.59 -11.95 -5.87
N GLN A 133 -0.49 -10.93 -6.74
CA GLN A 133 0.41 -10.97 -7.90
C GLN A 133 1.89 -10.80 -7.51
N ASN A 134 2.14 -10.10 -6.40
CA ASN A 134 3.49 -9.81 -5.89
C ASN A 134 3.80 -10.64 -4.63
N TRP A 135 3.30 -11.88 -4.56
CA TRP A 135 3.43 -12.72 -3.37
C TRP A 135 4.89 -13.00 -2.98
N GLU A 136 5.81 -13.06 -3.95
CA GLU A 136 7.23 -13.32 -3.75
C GLU A 136 7.93 -12.25 -2.89
N ILE A 137 7.41 -11.02 -2.86
CA ILE A 137 7.94 -9.94 -2.03
C ILE A 137 7.01 -9.54 -0.89
N SER A 138 5.70 -9.82 -1.00
CA SER A 138 4.71 -9.38 -0.02
C SER A 138 4.38 -10.45 1.04
N GLN A 139 4.60 -11.75 0.75
CA GLN A 139 4.26 -12.84 1.64
C GLN A 139 5.49 -13.54 2.26
N PHE A 140 6.68 -12.95 2.08
CA PHE A 140 7.94 -13.41 2.63
C PHE A 140 8.50 -12.41 3.64
N ARG A 141 9.36 -12.91 4.53
CA ARG A 141 10.11 -12.09 5.48
C ARG A 141 11.26 -11.38 4.78
N PRO A 142 11.74 -10.24 5.30
CA PRO A 142 12.79 -9.46 4.65
C PRO A 142 14.11 -10.24 4.47
N GLU A 143 14.40 -11.23 5.33
CA GLU A 143 15.57 -12.12 5.21
C GLU A 143 15.51 -13.01 3.97
N GLN A 144 14.32 -13.28 3.47
CA GLN A 144 14.06 -14.17 2.33
C GLN A 144 13.98 -13.42 1.01
N VAL A 145 14.01 -12.08 1.06
CA VAL A 145 13.83 -11.21 -0.11
C VAL A 145 15.08 -10.37 -0.32
N ARG A 146 15.77 -10.57 -1.44
CA ARG A 146 16.93 -9.76 -1.80
C ARG A 146 16.55 -8.29 -1.93
N SER A 147 17.20 -7.43 -1.18
CA SER A 147 16.91 -5.98 -1.15
C SER A 147 18.18 -5.16 -1.32
N ALA A 148 18.04 -3.95 -1.83
CA ALA A 148 19.12 -2.98 -1.92
C ALA A 148 18.90 -1.83 -0.94
N TYR A 149 19.96 -1.34 -0.30
CA TYR A 149 19.89 -0.16 0.54
C TYR A 149 19.68 1.09 -0.32
N LEU A 150 18.51 1.69 -0.18
CA LEU A 150 18.09 2.87 -0.97
C LEU A 150 17.43 3.89 -0.02
N PRO A 151 18.22 4.75 0.65
CA PRO A 151 17.66 5.79 1.53
C PRO A 151 16.85 6.83 0.74
N PRO A 152 15.98 7.63 1.41
CA PRO A 152 15.07 8.58 0.78
C PRO A 152 15.71 9.51 -0.25
N GLU A 153 16.87 10.04 0.04
CA GLU A 153 17.60 10.96 -0.86
C GLU A 153 18.09 10.24 -2.12
N ALA A 154 18.63 9.02 -1.97
CA ALA A 154 19.08 8.21 -3.10
C ALA A 154 17.91 7.74 -3.97
N LEU A 155 16.74 7.48 -3.38
CA LEU A 155 15.50 7.18 -4.11
C LEU A 155 15.08 8.39 -4.98
N VAL A 156 15.14 9.60 -4.42
CA VAL A 156 14.87 10.84 -5.16
C VAL A 156 15.85 11.05 -6.30
N ASP A 157 17.15 10.82 -6.06
CA ASP A 157 18.16 10.93 -7.11
C ASP A 157 17.94 9.89 -8.22
N ALA A 158 17.54 8.68 -7.87
CA ALA A 158 17.17 7.66 -8.84
C ALA A 158 15.95 8.07 -9.68
N ALA A 159 14.92 8.68 -9.05
CA ALA A 159 13.76 9.21 -9.75
C ALA A 159 14.16 10.29 -10.78
N LYS A 160 14.97 11.25 -10.36
CA LYS A 160 15.48 12.30 -11.26
C LYS A 160 16.28 11.74 -12.43
N ARG A 161 17.18 10.79 -12.17
CA ARG A 161 17.99 10.16 -13.23
C ARG A 161 17.16 9.36 -14.23
N SER A 162 16.01 8.79 -13.79
CA SER A 162 15.09 8.08 -14.69
C SER A 162 14.12 9.00 -15.44
N GLY A 163 14.16 10.31 -15.21
CA GLY A 163 13.20 11.26 -15.76
C GLY A 163 11.80 11.18 -15.12
N ALA A 164 11.66 10.49 -14.00
CA ALA A 164 10.37 10.36 -13.31
C ALA A 164 10.00 11.67 -12.63
N ARG A 165 8.73 12.10 -12.82
CA ARG A 165 8.12 13.24 -12.11
C ARG A 165 7.44 12.83 -10.82
N LEU A 166 7.21 11.53 -10.63
CA LEU A 166 6.55 10.97 -9.46
C LEU A 166 7.43 9.92 -8.77
N THR A 167 7.19 9.73 -7.47
CA THR A 167 7.59 8.52 -6.76
C THR A 167 6.37 7.74 -6.34
N ALA A 168 6.40 6.41 -6.43
CA ALA A 168 5.26 5.57 -6.07
C ALA A 168 5.68 4.45 -5.11
N ALA A 169 5.26 4.51 -3.85
CA ALA A 169 5.33 3.37 -2.95
C ALA A 169 4.24 2.36 -3.35
N THR A 170 4.63 1.14 -3.74
CA THR A 170 3.71 0.19 -4.40
C THR A 170 4.20 -1.26 -4.35
N TYR A 171 3.64 -2.15 -5.15
CA TYR A 171 3.93 -3.59 -5.39
C TYR A 171 3.63 -4.49 -4.18
N SER A 172 4.37 -4.36 -3.06
CA SER A 172 3.99 -4.92 -1.77
C SER A 172 3.02 -3.98 -1.06
N GLU A 173 3.00 -3.92 0.26
CA GLU A 173 2.09 -3.01 0.96
C GLU A 173 2.83 -1.84 1.62
N PRO A 174 2.64 -0.60 1.14
CA PRO A 174 3.28 0.60 1.71
C PRO A 174 3.04 0.82 3.20
N VAL A 175 1.90 0.40 3.73
CA VAL A 175 1.58 0.55 5.17
C VAL A 175 2.65 -0.11 6.04
N VAL A 176 3.21 -1.26 5.65
CA VAL A 176 4.17 -1.95 6.51
C VAL A 176 5.55 -1.27 6.56
N PHE A 177 5.85 -0.39 5.59
CA PHE A 177 7.04 0.45 5.56
C PHE A 177 6.73 1.96 5.60
N TRP A 178 5.69 2.34 6.36
CA TRP A 178 5.10 3.68 6.36
C TRP A 178 6.07 4.78 6.80
N GLU A 179 7.04 4.50 7.67
CA GLU A 179 8.13 5.41 8.01
C GLU A 179 8.99 5.73 6.80
N TYR A 180 9.31 4.72 5.97
CA TYR A 180 10.07 4.92 4.75
C TYR A 180 9.26 5.68 3.70
N VAL A 181 7.95 5.42 3.58
CA VAL A 181 7.04 6.23 2.74
C VAL A 181 7.04 7.67 3.19
N ARG A 182 6.87 7.94 4.49
CA ARG A 182 6.87 9.31 5.05
C ARG A 182 8.16 10.06 4.72
N ASP A 183 9.30 9.44 4.97
CA ASP A 183 10.59 10.08 4.81
C ASP A 183 10.94 10.27 3.32
N SER A 184 10.62 9.28 2.47
CA SER A 184 10.76 9.39 1.02
C SER A 184 9.84 10.44 0.40
N ALA A 185 8.60 10.56 0.89
CA ALA A 185 7.67 11.59 0.44
C ALA A 185 8.15 13.01 0.80
N ARG A 186 8.73 13.20 1.99
CA ARG A 186 9.35 14.49 2.37
C ARG A 186 10.51 14.85 1.44
N ALA A 187 11.41 13.91 1.18
CA ALA A 187 12.54 14.11 0.28
C ALA A 187 12.08 14.41 -1.16
N ALA A 188 11.11 13.64 -1.66
CA ALA A 188 10.54 13.82 -2.99
C ALA A 188 9.88 15.19 -3.17
N ARG A 189 9.04 15.63 -2.22
CA ARG A 189 8.44 16.98 -2.24
C ARG A 189 9.47 18.10 -2.24
N LYS A 190 10.49 17.99 -1.38
CA LYS A 190 11.61 18.95 -1.36
C LYS A 190 12.32 19.06 -2.70
N ALA A 191 12.34 17.95 -3.44
CA ALA A 191 12.96 17.86 -4.76
C ALA A 191 12.03 18.22 -5.93
N GLY A 192 10.77 18.63 -5.66
CA GLY A 192 9.77 18.98 -6.68
C GLY A 192 9.10 17.79 -7.35
N LEU A 193 9.25 16.57 -6.80
CA LEU A 193 8.57 15.38 -7.29
C LEU A 193 7.20 15.22 -6.62
N ALA A 194 6.30 14.46 -7.25
CA ALA A 194 4.97 14.17 -6.75
C ALA A 194 4.92 12.77 -6.10
N PRO A 195 4.92 12.67 -4.73
CA PRO A 195 4.82 11.37 -4.06
C PRO A 195 3.43 10.78 -4.19
N THR A 196 3.36 9.50 -4.52
CA THR A 196 2.12 8.72 -4.61
C THR A 196 2.22 7.41 -3.86
N VAL A 197 1.07 6.86 -3.48
CA VAL A 197 0.96 5.57 -2.78
C VAL A 197 -0.09 4.71 -3.46
N VAL A 198 0.23 3.43 -3.60
CA VAL A 198 -0.66 2.37 -4.08
C VAL A 198 -0.77 1.34 -2.96
N SER A 199 -1.92 1.26 -2.27
CA SER A 199 -2.10 0.52 -1.03
C SER A 199 -3.40 -0.27 -0.99
N ASN A 200 -3.48 -1.26 -0.12
CA ASN A 200 -4.72 -1.95 0.22
C ASN A 200 -5.64 -1.12 1.16
N GLY A 201 -5.16 0.01 1.67
CA GLY A 201 -5.91 0.90 2.54
C GLY A 201 -6.13 0.39 3.97
N TYR A 202 -5.54 -0.74 4.37
CA TYR A 202 -5.70 -1.32 5.69
C TYR A 202 -4.72 -0.70 6.70
N ILE A 203 -5.00 0.55 7.07
CA ILE A 203 -4.17 1.41 7.92
C ILE A 203 -5.02 2.09 9.01
N GLN A 204 -4.43 2.37 10.18
CA GLN A 204 -5.09 3.15 11.23
C GLN A 204 -5.18 4.63 10.83
N ALA A 205 -6.22 5.31 11.36
CA ALA A 205 -6.51 6.70 11.03
C ALA A 205 -5.36 7.66 11.39
N LYS A 206 -4.67 7.47 12.53
CA LYS A 206 -3.60 8.36 12.98
C LYS A 206 -2.39 8.34 12.04
N PRO A 207 -1.74 7.19 11.76
CA PRO A 207 -0.61 7.15 10.82
C PRO A 207 -1.00 7.61 9.40
N LEU A 208 -2.21 7.32 8.95
CA LEU A 208 -2.70 7.79 7.65
C LEU A 208 -2.76 9.31 7.59
N LYS A 209 -3.44 9.96 8.54
CA LYS A 209 -3.59 11.42 8.60
C LYS A 209 -2.25 12.17 8.73
N GLU A 210 -1.26 11.58 9.40
CA GLU A 210 0.06 12.19 9.55
C GLU A 210 0.86 12.24 8.23
N VAL A 211 0.67 11.28 7.34
CA VAL A 211 1.45 11.18 6.10
C VAL A 211 0.71 11.74 4.88
N LEU A 212 -0.62 11.73 4.87
CA LEU A 212 -1.43 12.26 3.76
C LEU A 212 -1.00 13.66 3.28
N PRO A 213 -0.68 14.66 4.14
CA PRO A 213 -0.25 15.97 3.68
C PRO A 213 1.04 15.99 2.84
N LEU A 214 1.80 14.90 2.89
CA LEU A 214 3.01 14.73 2.09
C LEU A 214 2.73 14.13 0.70
N LEU A 215 1.58 13.50 0.50
CA LEU A 215 1.24 12.79 -0.72
C LEU A 215 0.53 13.70 -1.73
N LYS A 216 0.72 13.44 -3.01
CA LYS A 216 0.01 14.09 -4.10
C LYS A 216 -1.23 13.30 -4.52
N ALA A 217 -1.12 11.97 -4.50
CA ALA A 217 -2.22 11.08 -4.81
C ALA A 217 -2.08 9.73 -4.08
N VAL A 218 -3.21 9.09 -3.85
CA VAL A 218 -3.32 7.74 -3.29
C VAL A 218 -4.24 6.91 -4.18
N LYS A 219 -3.81 5.68 -4.50
CA LYS A 219 -4.68 4.67 -5.10
C LYS A 219 -4.92 3.56 -4.08
N ILE A 220 -6.18 3.24 -3.86
CA ILE A 220 -6.57 2.15 -2.95
C ILE A 220 -7.12 0.97 -3.74
N ASP A 221 -6.57 -0.20 -3.44
CA ASP A 221 -7.15 -1.47 -3.88
C ASP A 221 -8.29 -1.86 -2.93
N LEU A 222 -9.52 -1.49 -3.27
CA LEU A 222 -10.73 -1.98 -2.60
C LEU A 222 -11.03 -3.38 -3.13
N LYS A 223 -10.61 -4.40 -2.39
CA LYS A 223 -10.56 -5.78 -2.89
C LYS A 223 -11.95 -6.40 -3.14
N SER A 224 -12.96 -5.97 -2.38
CA SER A 224 -14.36 -6.41 -2.46
C SER A 224 -15.23 -5.45 -1.64
N PHE A 225 -16.54 -5.53 -1.80
CA PHE A 225 -17.52 -4.85 -0.95
C PHE A 225 -18.25 -5.84 -0.03
N SER A 226 -17.54 -6.91 0.37
CA SER A 226 -18.04 -8.01 1.23
C SER A 226 -17.08 -8.26 2.41
N GLU A 227 -17.62 -8.24 3.64
CA GLU A 227 -16.85 -8.62 4.84
C GLU A 227 -16.42 -10.09 4.81
N GLU A 228 -17.24 -10.98 4.23
CA GLU A 228 -16.90 -12.39 4.06
C GLU A 228 -15.68 -12.56 3.16
N PHE A 229 -15.64 -11.86 2.02
CA PHE A 229 -14.48 -11.88 1.13
C PHE A 229 -13.22 -11.36 1.85
N TYR A 230 -13.33 -10.26 2.59
CA TYR A 230 -12.20 -9.72 3.35
C TYR A 230 -11.67 -10.70 4.39
N ARG A 231 -12.57 -11.37 5.14
CA ARG A 231 -12.21 -12.39 6.12
C ARG A 231 -11.54 -13.59 5.47
N ASP A 232 -12.15 -14.16 4.42
CA ASP A 232 -11.81 -15.49 3.90
C ASP A 232 -10.74 -15.48 2.80
N GLN A 233 -10.65 -14.41 2.00
CA GLN A 233 -9.70 -14.30 0.90
C GLN A 233 -8.48 -13.43 1.22
N ILE A 234 -8.56 -12.56 2.24
CA ILE A 234 -7.56 -11.51 2.50
C ILE A 234 -7.04 -11.56 3.94
N ARG A 235 -7.79 -12.15 4.89
CA ARG A 235 -7.54 -12.11 6.34
C ARG A 235 -7.49 -10.67 6.89
N ALA A 236 -8.49 -9.89 6.53
CA ALA A 236 -8.67 -8.51 6.95
C ALA A 236 -10.15 -8.19 7.20
N LYS A 237 -10.47 -6.92 7.45
CA LYS A 237 -11.83 -6.40 7.61
C LYS A 237 -12.08 -5.31 6.57
N LEU A 238 -13.28 -5.24 6.00
CA LEU A 238 -13.66 -4.22 5.02
C LEU A 238 -13.76 -2.83 5.66
N LYS A 239 -14.42 -2.72 6.81
CA LYS A 239 -14.72 -1.43 7.45
C LYS A 239 -13.52 -0.50 7.59
N PRO A 240 -12.32 -0.91 8.09
CA PRO A 240 -11.16 -0.01 8.18
C PRO A 240 -10.68 0.51 6.82
N VAL A 241 -10.88 -0.23 5.73
CA VAL A 241 -10.52 0.22 4.37
C VAL A 241 -11.48 1.30 3.91
N LEU A 242 -12.79 1.15 4.17
CA LEU A 242 -13.79 2.18 3.87
C LEU A 242 -13.52 3.48 4.66
N GLU A 243 -13.20 3.37 5.95
CA GLU A 243 -12.80 4.52 6.79
C GLU A 243 -11.54 5.23 6.23
N SER A 244 -10.55 4.46 5.74
CA SER A 244 -9.36 5.03 5.10
C SER A 244 -9.70 5.80 3.82
N LEU A 245 -10.60 5.27 2.99
CA LEU A 245 -11.07 5.95 1.77
C LEU A 245 -11.75 7.30 2.10
N GLU A 246 -12.61 7.33 3.12
CA GLU A 246 -13.27 8.55 3.59
C GLU A 246 -12.26 9.58 4.12
N ILE A 247 -11.26 9.13 4.92
CA ILE A 247 -10.19 10.00 5.43
C ILE A 247 -9.37 10.60 4.28
N ILE A 248 -8.97 9.79 3.29
CA ILE A 248 -8.22 10.25 2.13
C ILE A 248 -9.03 11.27 1.34
N ARG A 249 -10.31 10.99 1.08
CA ARG A 249 -11.21 11.90 0.36
C ARG A 249 -11.36 13.23 1.08
N ALA A 250 -11.56 13.20 2.39
CA ALA A 250 -11.71 14.40 3.22
C ALA A 250 -10.43 15.24 3.32
N SER A 251 -9.24 14.64 3.12
CA SER A 251 -7.95 15.33 3.18
C SER A 251 -7.66 16.21 1.96
N GLY A 252 -8.41 16.05 0.86
CA GLY A 252 -8.16 16.72 -0.43
C GLY A 252 -7.01 16.12 -1.26
N VAL A 253 -6.34 15.08 -0.78
CA VAL A 253 -5.37 14.31 -1.59
C VAL A 253 -6.14 13.55 -2.68
N TRP A 254 -5.59 13.52 -3.91
CA TRP A 254 -6.27 12.84 -5.01
C TRP A 254 -6.39 11.35 -4.73
N LEU A 255 -7.59 10.79 -4.96
CA LEU A 255 -7.93 9.40 -4.69
C LEU A 255 -8.45 8.72 -5.97
N GLU A 256 -7.90 7.54 -6.29
CA GLU A 256 -8.46 6.59 -7.24
C GLU A 256 -8.64 5.22 -6.60
N ILE A 257 -9.64 4.44 -7.03
CA ILE A 257 -9.99 3.14 -6.47
C ILE A 257 -9.81 2.07 -7.54
N VAL A 258 -9.18 0.96 -7.18
CA VAL A 258 -9.08 -0.23 -8.04
C VAL A 258 -9.81 -1.40 -7.39
N VAL A 259 -10.58 -2.12 -8.18
CA VAL A 259 -11.30 -3.33 -7.80
C VAL A 259 -10.90 -4.45 -8.75
N LEU A 260 -10.14 -5.41 -8.26
CA LEU A 260 -9.83 -6.63 -9.01
C LEU A 260 -11.06 -7.54 -8.98
N LEU A 261 -11.75 -7.70 -10.10
CA LEU A 261 -12.91 -8.58 -10.18
C LEU A 261 -12.47 -10.03 -10.34
N ILE A 262 -12.90 -10.88 -9.42
CA ILE A 262 -12.58 -12.31 -9.39
C ILE A 262 -13.89 -13.08 -9.62
N PRO A 263 -13.95 -13.91 -10.67
CA PRO A 263 -15.18 -14.64 -10.99
C PRO A 263 -15.74 -15.41 -9.81
N THR A 264 -17.04 -15.28 -9.58
CA THR A 264 -17.82 -15.95 -8.52
C THR A 264 -17.56 -15.48 -7.08
N LEU A 265 -16.50 -14.69 -6.85
CA LEU A 265 -16.13 -14.24 -5.50
C LEU A 265 -16.55 -12.81 -5.17
N ASN A 266 -16.39 -11.86 -6.11
CA ASN A 266 -16.72 -10.45 -5.92
C ASN A 266 -17.22 -9.76 -7.18
N ASP A 267 -17.71 -10.52 -8.18
CA ASP A 267 -18.15 -10.02 -9.48
C ASP A 267 -19.68 -9.99 -9.66
N SER A 268 -20.45 -10.18 -8.58
CA SER A 268 -21.90 -10.14 -8.64
C SER A 268 -22.41 -8.73 -8.92
N GLU A 269 -23.51 -8.61 -9.68
CA GLU A 269 -24.12 -7.31 -10.00
C GLU A 269 -24.53 -6.54 -8.73
N THR A 270 -25.02 -7.25 -7.72
CA THR A 270 -25.43 -6.65 -6.46
C THR A 270 -24.23 -6.03 -5.74
N GLU A 271 -23.09 -6.74 -5.67
CA GLU A 271 -21.90 -6.23 -5.01
C GLU A 271 -21.33 -5.01 -5.75
N VAL A 272 -21.20 -5.08 -7.06
CA VAL A 272 -20.73 -3.96 -7.90
C VAL A 272 -21.65 -2.75 -7.74
N ARG A 273 -22.97 -2.94 -7.71
CA ARG A 273 -23.95 -1.88 -7.49
C ARG A 273 -23.81 -1.22 -6.12
N ASN A 274 -23.70 -2.03 -5.08
CA ASN A 274 -23.52 -1.56 -3.70
C ASN A 274 -22.22 -0.77 -3.54
N LEU A 275 -21.12 -1.27 -4.11
CA LEU A 275 -19.83 -0.58 -4.15
C LEU A 275 -19.96 0.79 -4.85
N ALA A 276 -20.54 0.81 -6.04
CA ALA A 276 -20.69 2.05 -6.83
C ALA A 276 -21.55 3.09 -6.10
N ARG A 277 -22.65 2.67 -5.48
CA ARG A 277 -23.51 3.54 -4.65
C ARG A 277 -22.76 4.09 -3.44
N TRP A 278 -22.02 3.24 -2.76
CA TRP A 278 -21.23 3.66 -1.61
C TRP A 278 -20.17 4.69 -2.00
N VAL A 279 -19.42 4.43 -3.08
CA VAL A 279 -18.41 5.38 -3.61
C VAL A 279 -19.07 6.71 -3.93
N LYS A 280 -20.17 6.71 -4.69
CA LYS A 280 -20.89 7.94 -5.06
C LYS A 280 -21.34 8.74 -3.84
N THR A 281 -21.90 8.05 -2.84
CA THR A 281 -22.51 8.69 -1.66
C THR A 281 -21.45 9.23 -0.69
N ASN A 282 -20.38 8.47 -0.44
CA ASN A 282 -19.41 8.82 0.60
C ASN A 282 -18.19 9.55 0.05
N LEU A 283 -17.80 9.30 -1.21
CA LEU A 283 -16.59 9.86 -1.80
C LEU A 283 -16.87 10.86 -2.94
N GLY A 284 -18.04 10.75 -3.55
CA GLY A 284 -18.47 11.59 -4.68
C GLY A 284 -18.34 10.90 -6.03
N ALA A 285 -19.15 11.37 -6.99
CA ALA A 285 -19.25 10.81 -8.34
C ALA A 285 -17.97 10.92 -9.18
N ASP A 286 -17.05 11.79 -8.79
CA ASP A 286 -15.83 12.12 -9.54
C ASP A 286 -14.60 11.32 -9.10
N VAL A 287 -14.71 10.45 -8.09
CA VAL A 287 -13.62 9.53 -7.71
C VAL A 287 -13.54 8.42 -8.75
N PRO A 288 -12.39 8.26 -9.45
CA PRO A 288 -12.25 7.22 -10.46
C PRO A 288 -12.25 5.82 -9.86
N VAL A 289 -12.99 4.92 -10.49
CA VAL A 289 -13.05 3.50 -10.15
C VAL A 289 -12.58 2.67 -11.34
N HIS A 290 -11.60 1.81 -11.10
CA HIS A 290 -11.02 0.90 -12.08
C HIS A 290 -11.41 -0.53 -11.76
N PHE A 291 -12.21 -1.17 -12.60
CA PHE A 291 -12.44 -2.61 -12.56
C PHE A 291 -11.34 -3.30 -13.37
N THR A 292 -10.56 -4.16 -12.73
CA THR A 292 -9.41 -4.82 -13.36
C THR A 292 -9.63 -6.31 -13.51
N ARG A 293 -9.11 -6.86 -14.61
CA ARG A 293 -9.20 -8.27 -14.93
C ARG A 293 -8.30 -9.10 -14.03
N PHE A 294 -8.86 -10.09 -13.37
CA PHE A 294 -8.11 -11.11 -12.62
C PHE A 294 -7.47 -12.13 -13.57
N HIS A 295 -6.28 -12.60 -13.21
CA HIS A 295 -5.64 -13.78 -13.76
C HIS A 295 -5.24 -14.72 -12.63
N PRO A 296 -5.41 -16.05 -12.79
CA PRO A 296 -5.02 -17.06 -11.79
C PRO A 296 -3.57 -16.87 -11.34
N THR A 297 -3.36 -16.79 -10.02
CA THR A 297 -2.01 -16.64 -9.46
C THR A 297 -1.97 -17.03 -7.98
N TYR A 298 -0.77 -17.30 -7.47
CA TYR A 298 -0.44 -17.65 -6.10
C TYR A 298 -1.28 -18.83 -5.57
N ARG A 299 -2.19 -18.59 -4.60
CA ARG A 299 -3.05 -19.62 -3.98
C ARG A 299 -4.44 -19.70 -4.62
N LEU A 300 -4.74 -18.86 -5.59
CA LEU A 300 -6.03 -18.82 -6.29
C LEU A 300 -5.81 -19.11 -7.77
N THR A 301 -5.59 -20.39 -8.10
CA THR A 301 -5.29 -20.87 -9.45
C THR A 301 -6.43 -21.67 -10.08
N ASN A 302 -7.47 -21.95 -9.31
CA ASN A 302 -8.62 -22.79 -9.69
C ASN A 302 -9.78 -22.02 -10.33
N LEU A 303 -9.69 -20.69 -10.48
CA LEU A 303 -10.67 -19.86 -11.16
C LEU A 303 -10.14 -19.36 -12.49
N PRO A 304 -10.99 -19.21 -13.52
CA PRO A 304 -10.56 -18.65 -14.80
C PRO A 304 -10.25 -17.15 -14.68
N PRO A 305 -9.52 -16.57 -15.66
CA PRO A 305 -9.42 -15.11 -15.78
C PRO A 305 -10.82 -14.49 -15.92
N THR A 306 -11.01 -13.29 -15.40
CA THR A 306 -12.31 -12.60 -15.50
C THR A 306 -12.73 -12.46 -16.95
N PRO A 307 -13.93 -12.93 -17.33
CA PRO A 307 -14.45 -12.74 -18.68
C PRO A 307 -14.65 -11.25 -19.00
N VAL A 308 -14.36 -10.84 -20.24
CA VAL A 308 -14.57 -9.46 -20.70
C VAL A 308 -16.02 -8.98 -20.49
N PRO A 309 -17.06 -9.78 -20.80
CA PRO A 309 -18.44 -9.38 -20.54
C PRO A 309 -18.74 -9.06 -19.07
N THR A 310 -18.07 -9.72 -18.12
CA THR A 310 -18.21 -9.42 -16.68
C THR A 310 -17.66 -8.04 -16.35
N LEU A 311 -16.49 -7.68 -16.90
CA LEU A 311 -15.90 -6.35 -16.73
C LEU A 311 -16.79 -5.26 -17.34
N GLU A 312 -17.27 -5.47 -18.57
CA GLU A 312 -18.18 -4.53 -19.28
C GLU A 312 -19.51 -4.35 -18.53
N ARG A 313 -20.08 -5.42 -17.98
CA ARG A 313 -21.29 -5.36 -17.18
C ARG A 313 -21.04 -4.52 -15.90
N SER A 314 -19.93 -4.74 -15.22
CA SER A 314 -19.56 -4.00 -14.01
C SER A 314 -19.34 -2.51 -14.32
N TRP A 315 -18.71 -2.18 -15.44
CA TRP A 315 -18.56 -0.83 -15.94
C TRP A 315 -19.93 -0.16 -16.19
N LYS A 316 -20.85 -0.85 -16.89
CA LYS A 316 -22.21 -0.35 -17.17
C LYS A 316 -22.99 -0.08 -15.88
N ILE A 317 -22.92 -1.01 -14.90
CA ILE A 317 -23.58 -0.85 -13.60
C ILE A 317 -23.05 0.39 -12.88
N ALA A 318 -21.73 0.53 -12.73
CA ALA A 318 -21.16 1.66 -12.01
C ALA A 318 -21.45 3.01 -12.68
N ARG A 319 -21.45 3.05 -14.03
CA ARG A 319 -21.88 4.24 -14.78
C ARG A 319 -23.37 4.55 -14.58
N ALA A 320 -24.22 3.54 -14.56
CA ALA A 320 -25.67 3.70 -14.32
C ALA A 320 -25.98 4.18 -12.89
N GLU A 321 -25.17 3.79 -11.90
CA GLU A 321 -25.26 4.31 -10.53
C GLU A 321 -24.75 5.77 -10.42
N GLY A 322 -24.17 6.33 -11.48
CA GLY A 322 -23.81 7.73 -11.61
C GLY A 322 -22.38 8.08 -11.28
N LEU A 323 -21.44 7.14 -11.35
CA LEU A 323 -20.01 7.46 -11.32
C LEU A 323 -19.56 8.08 -12.65
N ASN A 324 -18.83 9.20 -12.58
CA ASN A 324 -18.36 9.93 -13.75
C ASN A 324 -17.15 9.29 -14.44
N TYR A 325 -16.30 8.60 -13.69
CA TYR A 325 -15.05 8.04 -14.20
C TYR A 325 -14.95 6.56 -13.78
N VAL A 326 -15.26 5.68 -14.73
CA VAL A 326 -15.16 4.23 -14.56
C VAL A 326 -14.29 3.67 -15.67
N TYR A 327 -13.27 2.90 -15.31
CA TYR A 327 -12.28 2.34 -16.21
C TYR A 327 -12.23 0.82 -16.15
N LEU A 328 -11.81 0.19 -17.26
CA LEU A 328 -11.45 -1.22 -17.30
C LEU A 328 -9.94 -1.35 -17.44
N GLY A 329 -9.32 -2.11 -16.53
CA GLY A 329 -7.89 -2.35 -16.51
C GLY A 329 -7.52 -3.81 -16.82
N ASN A 330 -6.24 -4.04 -17.14
CA ASN A 330 -5.72 -5.33 -17.62
C ASN A 330 -6.46 -5.84 -18.88
N LEU A 331 -6.93 -4.91 -19.72
CA LEU A 331 -7.63 -5.16 -20.97
C LEU A 331 -7.18 -4.15 -22.04
N PRO A 332 -5.91 -4.24 -22.52
CA PRO A 332 -5.35 -3.25 -23.43
C PRO A 332 -6.15 -3.10 -24.73
N GLY A 333 -6.40 -1.84 -25.16
CA GLY A 333 -7.15 -1.52 -26.36
C GLY A 333 -8.66 -1.44 -26.16
N HIS A 334 -9.17 -1.70 -24.97
CA HIS A 334 -10.60 -1.53 -24.70
C HIS A 334 -10.98 -0.04 -24.58
N PRO A 335 -12.10 0.44 -25.21
CA PRO A 335 -12.49 1.85 -25.16
C PRO A 335 -12.64 2.44 -23.74
N ALA A 336 -12.99 1.62 -22.76
CA ALA A 336 -13.15 2.04 -21.36
C ALA A 336 -11.81 2.29 -20.62
N GLU A 337 -10.65 2.19 -21.27
CA GLU A 337 -9.39 2.69 -20.72
C GLU A 337 -9.17 4.19 -20.99
N ASN A 338 -10.01 4.79 -21.85
CA ASN A 338 -9.95 6.21 -22.18
C ASN A 338 -10.67 7.06 -21.14
N THR A 339 -10.18 8.27 -20.90
CA THR A 339 -10.89 9.26 -20.09
C THR A 339 -11.87 10.02 -20.97
N LEU A 340 -13.15 9.96 -20.61
CA LEU A 340 -14.23 10.66 -21.30
C LEU A 340 -14.70 11.86 -20.48
N CYS A 341 -15.09 12.94 -21.16
CA CYS A 341 -15.75 14.08 -20.52
C CYS A 341 -17.15 13.68 -20.04
N PRO A 342 -17.49 13.82 -18.76
CA PRO A 342 -18.83 13.50 -18.27
C PRO A 342 -19.90 14.50 -18.72
N GLY A 343 -19.49 15.65 -19.27
CA GLY A 343 -20.43 16.68 -19.80
C GLY A 343 -20.81 16.45 -21.25
N CYS A 344 -19.83 16.24 -22.13
CA CYS A 344 -20.11 16.14 -23.60
C CYS A 344 -19.81 14.75 -24.19
N GLY A 345 -19.26 13.81 -23.40
CA GLY A 345 -18.90 12.47 -23.88
C GLY A 345 -17.63 12.40 -24.73
N GLY A 346 -16.99 13.54 -25.02
CA GLY A 346 -15.78 13.60 -25.84
C GLY A 346 -14.60 12.89 -25.18
N VAL A 347 -13.71 12.28 -25.98
CA VAL A 347 -12.47 11.64 -25.47
C VAL A 347 -11.50 12.73 -25.06
N LEU A 348 -11.10 12.73 -23.79
CA LEU A 348 -10.14 13.67 -23.19
C LEU A 348 -8.72 13.11 -23.23
N ILE A 349 -8.56 11.85 -22.83
CA ILE A 349 -7.27 11.16 -22.83
C ILE A 349 -7.47 9.79 -23.46
N ARG A 350 -6.78 9.55 -24.56
CA ARG A 350 -6.76 8.26 -25.25
C ARG A 350 -5.59 7.42 -24.76
N ARG A 351 -5.88 6.18 -24.43
CA ARG A 351 -4.86 5.22 -23.96
C ARG A 351 -4.85 3.94 -24.79
N LEU A 352 -3.68 3.32 -24.84
CA LEU A 352 -3.49 1.95 -25.29
C LEU A 352 -2.65 1.24 -24.23
N GLY A 353 -3.29 0.48 -23.35
CA GLY A 353 -2.66 -0.11 -22.17
C GLY A 353 -2.12 0.99 -21.24
N PHE A 354 -0.80 1.03 -21.04
CA PHE A 354 -0.15 2.02 -20.18
C PHE A 354 0.40 3.24 -20.94
N THR A 355 0.13 3.33 -22.24
CA THR A 355 0.60 4.46 -23.07
C THR A 355 -0.52 5.47 -23.28
N VAL A 356 -0.25 6.72 -22.95
CA VAL A 356 -1.09 7.85 -23.34
C VAL A 356 -0.78 8.20 -24.81
N VAL A 357 -1.75 7.96 -25.69
CA VAL A 357 -1.63 8.22 -27.13
C VAL A 357 -2.00 9.65 -27.47
N GLU A 358 -2.99 10.21 -26.75
CA GLU A 358 -3.49 11.57 -26.95
C GLU A 358 -3.98 12.14 -25.62
N ASN A 359 -3.66 13.40 -25.35
CA ASN A 359 -4.19 14.14 -24.21
C ASN A 359 -4.74 15.49 -24.69
N ARG A 360 -6.06 15.67 -24.66
CA ARG A 360 -6.78 16.86 -25.07
C ARG A 360 -7.17 17.79 -23.90
N LEU A 361 -6.71 17.48 -22.69
CA LEU A 361 -6.93 18.37 -21.55
C LEU A 361 -5.99 19.58 -21.62
N SER A 362 -6.54 20.76 -21.50
CA SER A 362 -5.78 22.00 -21.36
C SER A 362 -5.88 22.49 -19.91
N GLY A 363 -4.87 22.18 -19.10
CA GLY A 363 -4.85 22.59 -17.69
C GLY A 363 -5.98 22.00 -16.83
N GLY A 364 -6.48 20.81 -17.19
CA GLY A 364 -7.60 20.16 -16.50
C GLY A 364 -8.98 20.53 -17.00
N VAL A 365 -9.07 21.19 -18.17
CA VAL A 365 -10.35 21.63 -18.77
C VAL A 365 -10.60 20.86 -20.07
N CYS A 366 -11.84 20.42 -20.27
CA CYS A 366 -12.26 19.80 -21.53
C CYS A 366 -12.13 20.80 -22.70
N ALA A 367 -11.42 20.41 -23.75
CA ALA A 367 -11.23 21.27 -24.92
C ALA A 367 -12.56 21.65 -25.64
N ASP A 368 -13.53 20.74 -25.59
CA ASP A 368 -14.80 20.89 -26.33
C ASP A 368 -15.83 21.71 -25.54
N CYS A 369 -16.24 21.26 -24.34
CA CYS A 369 -17.34 21.89 -23.59
C CYS A 369 -16.88 22.78 -22.43
N LYS A 370 -15.58 22.96 -22.21
CA LYS A 370 -14.97 23.80 -21.17
C LYS A 370 -15.24 23.35 -19.71
N ARG A 371 -15.76 22.14 -19.51
CA ARG A 371 -15.96 21.58 -18.18
C ARG A 371 -14.62 21.31 -17.50
N GLU A 372 -14.49 21.70 -16.24
CA GLU A 372 -13.38 21.31 -15.39
C GLU A 372 -13.42 19.80 -15.10
N ILE A 373 -12.29 19.15 -15.24
CA ILE A 373 -12.10 17.71 -15.02
C ILE A 373 -11.25 17.54 -13.76
N PRO A 374 -11.80 16.94 -12.71
CA PRO A 374 -11.06 16.72 -11.47
C PRO A 374 -9.84 15.82 -11.68
N GLY A 375 -8.71 16.19 -11.07
CA GLY A 375 -7.46 15.45 -11.19
C GLY A 375 -6.24 16.28 -10.79
N VAL A 376 -5.07 15.70 -10.98
CA VAL A 376 -3.76 16.32 -10.81
C VAL A 376 -3.10 16.44 -12.17
N TRP A 377 -3.21 17.61 -12.79
CA TRP A 377 -2.79 17.81 -14.18
C TRP A 377 -1.45 18.56 -14.35
N ARG A 378 -0.89 19.04 -13.19
CA ARG A 378 0.38 19.81 -13.13
C ARG A 378 1.23 19.38 -11.95
#